data_f032511907524707d8b0050a9570fbb4
#
_entry.id   f032511907524707d8b0050a9570fbb4
#
_cell.length_a   1.000
_cell.length_b   1.000
_cell.length_c   1.000
_cell.angle_alpha   90.00
_cell.angle_beta   90.00
_cell.angle_gamma   90.00
#
_symmetry.space_group_name_H-M   'P 1'
#
loop_
_entity.id
_entity.type
_entity.pdbx_description
1 polymer ?
#
loop_
_entity_poly.entity_id
_entity_poly.type
_entity_poly.pdbx_seq_one_letter_code
_entity_poly.pdbx_strand_id
1 'polypeptide(L)'
;MTIKKMRKLHSAGKIDCMENTEVSEIIGNGQQITSIETRSKDGVARSLDIDHVLVFFGLAPKLGPIADWGLDINRKTINVDNENFETSESGIYAIGDISHYPGKRKLILCGFHEATLVAFAIKQRLNPNKKVHLQYTTTSSIMHERLGVKD
;
A
#
# COMPACT_ATOMS: atom_id res chain seq x y z
N MET A 1 -2.84 7.62 19.36
CA MET A 1 -3.05 8.80 20.27
C MET A 1 -4.39 9.43 19.94
N THR A 2 -5.22 9.80 20.94
CA THR A 2 -6.54 10.42 20.67
C THR A 2 -6.37 11.93 20.47
N ILE A 3 -7.24 12.56 19.65
CA ILE A 3 -7.28 14.02 19.42
C ILE A 3 -7.33 14.78 20.76
N LYS A 4 -8.08 14.26 21.73
CA LYS A 4 -8.19 14.84 23.07
C LYS A 4 -6.85 14.92 23.82
N LYS A 5 -6.03 13.87 23.71
CA LYS A 5 -4.68 13.83 24.29
C LYS A 5 -3.73 14.81 23.58
N MET A 6 -3.83 14.90 22.26
CA MET A 6 -3.03 15.81 21.45
C MET A 6 -3.30 17.27 21.79
N ARG A 7 -4.57 17.67 21.88
CA ARG A 7 -4.98 19.03 22.30
C ARG A 7 -4.48 19.38 23.69
N LYS A 8 -4.55 18.43 24.64
CA LYS A 8 -4.03 18.63 26.01
C LYS A 8 -2.52 18.86 26.02
N LEU A 9 -1.75 18.14 25.20
CA LEU A 9 -0.31 18.33 25.09
C LEU A 9 0.04 19.66 24.43
N HIS A 10 -0.69 20.06 23.41
CA HIS A 10 -0.52 21.37 22.76
C HIS A 10 -0.81 22.51 23.74
N SER A 11 -1.94 22.46 24.47
CA SER A 11 -2.27 23.47 25.49
C SER A 11 -1.25 23.53 26.65
N ALA A 12 -0.53 22.45 26.88
CA ALA A 12 0.54 22.38 27.87
C ALA A 12 1.93 22.79 27.31
N GLY A 13 2.01 23.25 26.06
CA GLY A 13 3.25 23.64 25.38
C GLY A 13 4.24 22.51 25.15
N LYS A 14 3.78 21.24 25.19
CA LYS A 14 4.64 20.07 25.01
C LYS A 14 4.76 19.62 23.56
N ILE A 15 3.85 20.04 22.70
CA ILE A 15 3.87 19.83 21.25
C ILE A 15 3.26 21.05 20.56
N ASP A 16 3.69 21.32 19.34
CA ASP A 16 3.03 22.27 18.45
C ASP A 16 2.19 21.54 17.42
N CYS A 17 0.95 21.98 17.27
CA CYS A 17 0.04 21.48 16.24
C CYS A 17 -0.17 22.59 15.21
N MET A 18 0.31 22.37 14.01
CA MET A 18 0.14 23.30 12.86
C MET A 18 -0.92 22.75 11.93
N GLU A 19 -2.14 23.24 12.07
CA GLU A 19 -3.24 22.87 11.16
C GLU A 19 -3.13 23.66 9.85
N ASN A 20 -3.61 23.06 8.75
CA ASN A 20 -3.58 23.68 7.42
C ASN A 20 -2.19 24.15 6.96
N THR A 21 -1.16 23.40 7.35
CA THR A 21 0.24 23.71 7.08
C THR A 21 0.89 22.54 6.33
N GLU A 22 1.63 22.84 5.28
CA GLU A 22 2.37 21.87 4.49
C GLU A 22 3.86 22.08 4.71
N VAL A 23 4.64 20.98 4.67
CA VAL A 23 6.09 21.04 4.58
C VAL A 23 6.46 21.34 3.13
N SER A 24 7.11 22.44 2.89
CA SER A 24 7.55 22.86 1.54
C SER A 24 8.96 22.41 1.22
N GLU A 25 9.83 22.33 2.21
CA GLU A 25 11.22 21.92 2.03
C GLU A 25 11.77 21.26 3.30
N ILE A 26 12.73 20.32 3.10
CA ILE A 26 13.49 19.70 4.17
C ILE A 26 14.95 20.07 3.94
N ILE A 27 15.57 20.73 4.91
CA ILE A 27 16.93 21.25 4.84
C ILE A 27 17.84 20.40 5.72
N GLY A 28 19.05 20.13 5.22
CA GLY A 28 20.08 19.39 5.94
C GLY A 28 21.47 19.67 5.43
N ASN A 29 22.46 19.15 6.12
CA ASN A 29 23.89 19.32 5.79
C ASN A 29 24.49 18.14 5.01
N GLY A 30 23.66 17.24 4.49
CA GLY A 30 24.05 16.01 3.78
C GLY A 30 24.26 14.80 4.70
N GLN A 31 24.29 14.97 6.02
CA GLN A 31 24.35 13.90 7.02
C GLN A 31 23.12 13.87 7.93
N GLN A 32 22.59 15.04 8.25
CA GLN A 32 21.46 15.21 9.15
C GLN A 32 20.49 16.26 8.60
N ILE A 33 19.22 16.11 8.94
CA ILE A 33 18.22 17.15 8.77
C ILE A 33 18.47 18.20 9.86
N THR A 34 18.40 19.48 9.49
CA THR A 34 18.62 20.59 10.41
C THR A 34 17.37 21.43 10.59
N SER A 35 16.55 21.56 9.54
CA SER A 35 15.30 22.31 9.61
C SER A 35 14.30 21.87 8.55
N ILE A 36 13.06 22.29 8.71
CA ILE A 36 12.01 22.23 7.69
C ILE A 36 11.43 23.60 7.45
N GLU A 37 11.13 23.88 6.17
CA GLU A 37 10.30 25.01 5.81
C GLU A 37 8.86 24.55 5.72
N THR A 38 7.97 25.35 6.31
CA THR A 38 6.53 25.09 6.30
C THR A 38 5.78 26.27 5.70
N ARG A 39 4.64 25.99 5.07
CA ARG A 39 3.74 27.02 4.54
C ARG A 39 2.31 26.74 4.93
N SER A 40 1.67 27.68 5.57
CA SER A 40 0.24 27.61 5.88
C SER A 40 -0.60 27.97 4.64
N LYS A 41 -1.90 27.60 4.65
CA LYS A 41 -2.85 28.00 3.58
C LYS A 41 -2.98 29.49 3.42
N ASP A 42 -2.75 30.27 4.47
CA ASP A 42 -2.77 31.73 4.47
C ASP A 42 -1.46 32.33 3.93
N GLY A 43 -0.55 31.48 3.44
CA GLY A 43 0.71 31.90 2.81
C GLY A 43 1.85 32.20 3.80
N VAL A 44 1.65 32.02 5.10
CA VAL A 44 2.70 32.26 6.10
C VAL A 44 3.73 31.14 6.01
N ALA A 45 4.99 31.50 5.74
CA ALA A 45 6.13 30.59 5.79
C ALA A 45 6.80 30.64 7.17
N ARG A 46 7.26 29.49 7.63
CA ARG A 46 8.03 29.35 8.87
C ARG A 46 9.13 28.32 8.71
N SER A 47 10.30 28.62 9.26
CA SER A 47 11.39 27.67 9.42
C SER A 47 11.35 27.08 10.84
N LEU A 48 11.53 25.78 10.94
CA LEU A 48 11.53 25.04 12.20
C LEU A 48 12.81 24.21 12.28
N ASP A 49 13.59 24.43 13.30
CA ASP A 49 14.76 23.60 13.60
C ASP A 49 14.28 22.24 14.12
N ILE A 50 14.76 21.16 13.48
CA ILE A 50 14.40 19.79 13.83
C ILE A 50 15.57 18.84 13.61
N ASP A 51 15.59 17.75 14.36
CA ASP A 51 16.57 16.66 14.20
C ASP A 51 16.01 15.48 13.43
N HIS A 52 14.69 15.26 13.46
CA HIS A 52 14.03 14.09 12.87
C HIS A 52 12.70 14.46 12.22
N VAL A 53 12.38 13.79 11.12
CA VAL A 53 11.07 13.86 10.45
C VAL A 53 10.44 12.48 10.39
N LEU A 54 9.19 12.37 10.84
CA LEU A 54 8.37 11.18 10.69
C LEU A 54 7.22 11.49 9.73
N VAL A 55 7.23 10.86 8.57
CA VAL A 55 6.27 11.12 7.49
C VAL A 55 5.11 10.14 7.57
N PHE A 56 3.89 10.65 7.84
CA PHE A 56 2.65 9.87 7.90
C PHE A 56 1.55 10.46 6.99
N PHE A 57 1.92 10.89 5.80
CA PHE A 57 0.98 11.53 4.84
C PHE A 57 0.05 10.57 4.12
N GLY A 58 0.11 9.28 4.43
CA GLY A 58 -0.66 8.25 3.76
C GLY A 58 -0.10 7.89 2.38
N LEU A 59 -0.90 7.17 1.61
CA LEU A 59 -0.51 6.69 0.28
C LEU A 59 -1.17 7.56 -0.80
N ALA A 60 -0.36 8.10 -1.69
CA ALA A 60 -0.81 8.77 -2.92
C ALA A 60 -0.32 7.97 -4.13
N PRO A 61 -1.07 6.98 -4.61
CA PRO A 61 -0.64 6.13 -5.71
C PRO A 61 -0.44 6.95 -6.98
N LYS A 62 0.68 6.70 -7.64
CA LYS A 62 0.98 7.19 -8.99
C LYS A 62 1.18 5.96 -9.87
N LEU A 63 0.36 5.81 -10.91
CA LEU A 63 0.44 4.65 -11.81
C LEU A 63 1.72 4.65 -12.67
N GLY A 64 2.30 5.84 -12.89
CA GLY A 64 3.46 5.97 -13.75
C GLY A 64 3.19 5.40 -15.15
N PRO A 65 4.15 4.71 -15.77
CA PRO A 65 3.98 4.13 -17.12
C PRO A 65 2.83 3.13 -17.23
N ILE A 66 2.38 2.53 -16.14
CA ILE A 66 1.25 1.57 -16.14
C ILE A 66 -0.03 2.24 -16.66
N ALA A 67 -0.17 3.55 -16.48
CA ALA A 67 -1.32 4.32 -16.98
C ALA A 67 -1.45 4.24 -18.52
N ASP A 68 -0.35 3.98 -19.22
CA ASP A 68 -0.27 3.97 -20.68
C ASP A 68 -0.33 2.54 -21.28
N TRP A 69 -0.57 1.52 -20.45
CA TRP A 69 -0.62 0.12 -20.89
C TRP A 69 -1.97 -0.29 -21.52
N GLY A 70 -2.92 0.63 -21.64
CA GLY A 70 -4.24 0.33 -22.19
C GLY A 70 -5.20 -0.35 -21.22
N LEU A 71 -4.83 -0.45 -19.94
CA LEU A 71 -5.66 -1.06 -18.91
C LEU A 71 -6.88 -0.20 -18.58
N ASP A 72 -7.99 -0.84 -18.21
CA ASP A 72 -9.16 -0.14 -17.68
C ASP A 72 -8.86 0.41 -16.29
N ILE A 73 -8.74 1.75 -16.22
CA ILE A 73 -8.34 2.46 -15.01
C ILE A 73 -9.53 3.19 -14.39
N ASN A 74 -9.79 2.92 -13.13
CA ASN A 74 -10.75 3.65 -12.32
C ASN A 74 -10.00 4.61 -11.38
N ARG A 75 -9.94 5.91 -11.73
CA ARG A 75 -9.19 6.95 -11.01
C ARG A 75 -7.68 6.63 -10.96
N LYS A 76 -7.20 6.04 -9.87
CA LYS A 76 -5.80 5.65 -9.64
C LYS A 76 -5.66 4.16 -9.30
N THR A 77 -6.63 3.36 -9.74
CA THR A 77 -6.67 1.91 -9.52
C THR A 77 -7.03 1.22 -10.83
N ILE A 78 -6.70 -0.05 -10.95
CA ILE A 78 -6.89 -0.88 -12.13
C ILE A 78 -8.13 -1.74 -11.92
N ASN A 79 -9.11 -1.65 -12.82
CA ASN A 79 -10.27 -2.52 -12.80
C ASN A 79 -9.85 -3.97 -13.09
N VAL A 80 -10.37 -4.88 -12.31
CA VAL A 80 -10.11 -6.31 -12.46
C VAL A 80 -11.40 -7.09 -12.32
N ASP A 81 -11.45 -8.27 -12.95
CA ASP A 81 -12.42 -9.29 -12.65
C ASP A 81 -12.27 -9.76 -11.20
N ASN A 82 -13.35 -9.98 -10.48
CA ASN A 82 -13.30 -10.34 -9.06
C ASN A 82 -13.19 -11.86 -8.81
N GLU A 83 -13.20 -12.68 -9.85
CA GLU A 83 -13.01 -14.11 -9.75
C GLU A 83 -11.53 -14.48 -9.83
N ASN A 84 -10.80 -13.90 -10.77
CA ASN A 84 -9.41 -14.24 -11.08
C ASN A 84 -8.45 -13.05 -11.02
N PHE A 85 -8.95 -11.82 -10.84
CA PHE A 85 -8.19 -10.56 -10.77
C PHE A 85 -7.41 -10.23 -12.06
N GLU A 86 -7.88 -10.74 -13.19
CA GLU A 86 -7.36 -10.35 -14.51
C GLU A 86 -7.85 -8.94 -14.86
N THR A 87 -7.00 -8.17 -15.52
CA THR A 87 -7.32 -6.82 -15.99
C THR A 87 -8.08 -6.89 -17.32
N SER A 88 -8.37 -5.72 -17.92
CA SER A 88 -8.89 -5.65 -19.30
C SER A 88 -7.93 -6.25 -20.34
N GLU A 89 -6.64 -6.31 -20.02
CA GLU A 89 -5.62 -6.90 -20.88
C GLU A 89 -5.30 -8.32 -20.43
N SER A 90 -5.49 -9.27 -21.35
CA SER A 90 -5.35 -10.69 -21.07
C SER A 90 -3.91 -11.06 -20.66
N GLY A 91 -3.79 -11.77 -19.54
CA GLY A 91 -2.50 -12.18 -18.96
C GLY A 91 -1.89 -11.16 -18.01
N ILE A 92 -2.53 -10.02 -17.83
CA ILE A 92 -2.14 -9.02 -16.82
C ILE A 92 -3.12 -9.09 -15.65
N TYR A 93 -2.59 -9.21 -14.46
CA TYR A 93 -3.35 -9.32 -13.23
C TYR A 93 -2.98 -8.19 -12.28
N ALA A 94 -3.95 -7.67 -11.52
CA ALA A 94 -3.68 -6.65 -10.51
C ALA A 94 -4.33 -7.02 -9.18
N ILE A 95 -3.54 -6.95 -8.10
CA ILE A 95 -3.96 -7.30 -6.74
C ILE A 95 -3.51 -6.24 -5.73
N GLY A 96 -3.99 -6.32 -4.50
CA GLY A 96 -3.66 -5.39 -3.44
C GLY A 96 -4.33 -4.03 -3.64
N ASP A 97 -3.73 -2.98 -3.11
CA ASP A 97 -4.33 -1.63 -3.07
C ASP A 97 -4.54 -0.99 -4.45
N ILE A 98 -3.83 -1.50 -5.46
CA ILE A 98 -3.93 -1.01 -6.84
C ILE A 98 -5.16 -1.54 -7.58
N SER A 99 -5.68 -2.70 -7.20
CA SER A 99 -6.84 -3.32 -7.86
C SER A 99 -8.16 -2.67 -7.43
N HIS A 100 -9.11 -2.65 -8.35
CA HIS A 100 -10.48 -2.18 -8.13
C HIS A 100 -11.51 -3.19 -8.62
N TYR A 101 -12.45 -3.52 -7.75
CA TYR A 101 -13.63 -4.35 -8.04
C TYR A 101 -14.73 -4.04 -7.02
N PRO A 102 -16.01 -4.38 -7.27
CA PRO A 102 -17.10 -4.16 -6.34
C PRO A 102 -16.84 -4.82 -4.97
N GLY A 103 -16.94 -4.06 -3.91
CA GLY A 103 -16.70 -4.54 -2.54
C GLY A 103 -15.24 -4.54 -2.09
N LYS A 104 -14.29 -4.09 -2.91
CA LYS A 104 -12.87 -3.99 -2.56
C LYS A 104 -12.65 -3.30 -1.22
N ARG A 105 -11.81 -3.92 -0.38
CA ARG A 105 -11.23 -3.32 0.83
C ARG A 105 -9.72 -3.29 0.72
N LYS A 106 -9.11 -2.14 1.01
CA LYS A 106 -7.64 -1.96 1.01
C LYS A 106 -7.06 -2.44 2.34
N LEU A 107 -6.98 -3.75 2.49
CA LEU A 107 -6.43 -4.45 3.65
C LEU A 107 -5.36 -5.44 3.18
N ILE A 108 -4.30 -5.58 3.95
CA ILE A 108 -3.23 -6.56 3.68
C ILE A 108 -3.80 -7.97 3.52
N LEU A 109 -4.76 -8.35 4.38
CA LEU A 109 -5.43 -9.64 4.32
C LEU A 109 -6.13 -9.87 2.96
N CYS A 110 -6.82 -8.85 2.42
CA CYS A 110 -7.47 -8.94 1.12
C CYS A 110 -6.43 -9.14 0.00
N GLY A 111 -5.30 -8.43 0.06
CA GLY A 111 -4.22 -8.61 -0.91
C GLY A 111 -3.63 -10.02 -0.92
N PHE A 112 -3.46 -10.65 0.23
CA PHE A 112 -3.02 -12.06 0.30
C PHE A 112 -4.05 -13.03 -0.25
N HIS A 113 -5.34 -12.81 0.03
CA HIS A 113 -6.41 -13.61 -0.55
C HIS A 113 -6.43 -13.49 -2.08
N GLU A 114 -6.38 -12.27 -2.59
CA GLU A 114 -6.32 -11.97 -4.02
C GLU A 114 -5.10 -12.65 -4.68
N ALA A 115 -3.92 -12.57 -4.06
CA ALA A 115 -2.71 -13.23 -4.53
C ALA A 115 -2.88 -14.75 -4.66
N THR A 116 -3.57 -15.37 -3.70
CA THR A 116 -3.87 -16.79 -3.74
C THR A 116 -4.74 -17.14 -4.96
N LEU A 117 -5.83 -16.40 -5.17
CA LEU A 117 -6.73 -16.66 -6.30
C LEU A 117 -6.04 -16.46 -7.65
N VAL A 118 -5.25 -15.39 -7.80
CA VAL A 118 -4.44 -15.14 -9.00
C VAL A 118 -3.45 -16.27 -9.27
N ALA A 119 -2.77 -16.78 -8.22
CA ALA A 119 -1.82 -17.87 -8.39
C ALA A 119 -2.50 -19.14 -8.95
N PHE A 120 -3.71 -19.45 -8.50
CA PHE A 120 -4.50 -20.54 -9.04
C PHE A 120 -4.95 -20.27 -10.49
N ALA A 121 -5.44 -19.07 -10.79
CA ALA A 121 -5.87 -18.66 -12.12
C ALA A 121 -4.71 -18.75 -13.13
N ILE A 122 -3.54 -18.21 -12.79
CA ILE A 122 -2.34 -18.29 -13.63
C ILE A 122 -1.93 -19.76 -13.85
N LYS A 123 -1.91 -20.57 -12.78
CA LYS A 123 -1.54 -21.99 -12.90
C LYS A 123 -2.49 -22.74 -13.81
N GLN A 124 -3.79 -22.49 -13.71
CA GLN A 124 -4.79 -23.09 -14.61
C GLN A 124 -4.60 -22.64 -16.07
N ARG A 125 -4.33 -21.35 -16.29
CA ARG A 125 -4.07 -20.78 -17.62
C ARG A 125 -2.84 -21.40 -18.29
N LEU A 126 -1.75 -21.54 -17.53
CA LEU A 126 -0.50 -22.13 -18.04
C LEU A 126 -0.58 -23.63 -18.25
N ASN A 127 -1.53 -24.29 -17.60
CA ASN A 127 -1.73 -25.75 -17.68
C ASN A 127 -3.20 -26.12 -17.90
N PRO A 128 -3.82 -25.74 -19.03
CA PRO A 128 -5.26 -25.87 -19.23
C PRO A 128 -5.77 -27.30 -19.17
N ASN A 129 -4.90 -28.27 -19.49
CA ASN A 129 -5.23 -29.70 -19.50
C ASN A 129 -4.92 -30.42 -18.18
N LYS A 130 -4.43 -29.70 -17.17
CA LYS A 130 -4.09 -30.28 -15.87
C LYS A 130 -5.01 -29.71 -14.79
N LYS A 131 -5.64 -30.60 -14.03
CA LYS A 131 -6.41 -30.18 -12.86
C LYS A 131 -5.48 -29.56 -11.82
N VAL A 132 -5.78 -28.34 -11.40
CA VAL A 132 -5.07 -27.68 -10.30
C VAL A 132 -5.65 -28.19 -8.99
N HIS A 133 -4.90 -28.98 -8.26
CA HIS A 133 -5.30 -29.50 -6.96
C HIS A 133 -4.97 -28.46 -5.86
N LEU A 134 -5.95 -28.16 -5.04
CA LEU A 134 -5.74 -27.46 -3.80
C LEU A 134 -5.16 -28.47 -2.79
N GLN A 135 -3.93 -28.25 -2.34
CA GLN A 135 -3.28 -29.06 -1.33
C GLN A 135 -3.09 -28.25 -0.06
N TYR A 136 -3.60 -28.73 1.05
CA TYR A 136 -3.40 -28.10 2.34
C TYR A 136 -1.98 -28.40 2.86
N THR A 137 -1.36 -27.43 3.52
CA THR A 137 -0.02 -27.60 4.13
C THR A 137 0.03 -28.76 5.13
N THR A 138 -1.05 -28.97 5.87
CA THR A 138 -1.21 -30.06 6.85
C THR A 138 -1.24 -31.47 6.24
N THR A 139 -1.46 -31.59 4.95
CA THR A 139 -1.51 -32.88 4.23
C THR A 139 -0.48 -32.98 3.11
N SER A 140 0.40 -31.99 3.00
CA SER A 140 1.44 -31.94 1.96
C SER A 140 2.71 -32.62 2.44
N SER A 141 3.04 -33.80 1.91
CA SER A 141 4.32 -34.49 2.17
C SER A 141 5.54 -33.61 1.85
N ILE A 142 5.46 -32.83 0.77
CA ILE A 142 6.53 -31.89 0.39
C ILE A 142 6.71 -30.79 1.45
N MET A 143 5.61 -30.28 2.01
CA MET A 143 5.70 -29.25 3.06
C MET A 143 6.18 -29.86 4.38
N HIS A 144 5.75 -31.08 4.72
CA HIS A 144 6.26 -31.81 5.88
C HIS A 144 7.78 -31.99 5.79
N GLU A 145 8.28 -32.43 4.64
CA GLU A 145 9.72 -32.60 4.40
C GLU A 145 10.47 -31.24 4.56
N ARG A 146 9.99 -30.17 3.93
CA ARG A 146 10.61 -28.83 3.99
C ARG A 146 10.61 -28.21 5.39
N LEU A 147 9.60 -28.51 6.19
CA LEU A 147 9.44 -28.02 7.55
C LEU A 147 10.07 -28.95 8.59
N GLY A 148 10.64 -30.09 8.16
CA GLY A 148 11.22 -31.08 9.07
C GLY A 148 10.19 -31.77 9.97
N VAL A 149 8.92 -31.79 9.59
CA VAL A 149 7.86 -32.48 10.31
C VAL A 149 7.99 -33.97 9.97
N LYS A 150 8.20 -34.79 11.00
CA LYS A 150 8.17 -36.27 10.87
C LYS A 150 6.74 -36.71 11.17
N ASP A 151 6.16 -37.52 10.29
CA ASP A 151 4.90 -38.23 10.53
C ASP A 151 5.06 -39.25 11.64
#